data_f3060f54547c3e0789aecea0bdc8e1b7
#
_entry.id   f3060f54547c3e0789aecea0bdc8e1b7
#
_cell.length_a   1.000
_cell.length_b   1.000
_cell.length_c   1.000
_cell.angle_alpha   90.00
_cell.angle_beta   90.00
_cell.angle_gamma   90.00
#
_symmetry.space_group_name_H-M   'P 1'
#
loop_
_entity.id
_entity.type
_entity.pdbx_description
1 polymer ?
#
loop_
_entity_poly.entity_id
_entity_poly.type
_entity_poly.pdbx_seq_one_letter_code
_entity_poly.pdbx_strand_id
1 'polypeptide(L)'
;DTICLRHKREEVMCRSTNQGRIRFLKLFGLLLLVSSEPSFTLDTDNDGLPDDWEIANGRDPFAADYLVSAGGQHTCALDDNGAICWGNSINNRTAVPALINPSAITAGANHTCALDDSGVVCWGRNEAGQTSVPVLNKPSRITAGGDHTCAIDETGVVCWGDNRNGETTIPTLKNPYQIQAGGDHTCAIDDSGVVCWGDNKYGQATVPSLLNPTQVSVGRDHTCAIDDTGAVCWGSNRSGKRIIPALIGVTRVSAG
;
A
#
# COMPACT_ATOMS: atom_id res chain seq x y z
N ASP A 1 -2.08 -28.85 -15.13
CA ASP A 1 -3.15 -28.05 -15.74
C ASP A 1 -2.93 -27.94 -17.23
N THR A 2 -4.00 -28.02 -17.99
CA THR A 2 -3.93 -27.99 -19.44
C THR A 2 -4.70 -26.77 -19.93
N ILE A 3 -4.01 -25.79 -20.48
CA ILE A 3 -4.62 -24.59 -21.08
C ILE A 3 -4.79 -24.83 -22.56
N CYS A 4 -6.00 -24.65 -23.09
CA CYS A 4 -6.31 -24.79 -24.48
C CYS A 4 -6.75 -23.45 -25.10
N LEU A 5 -6.04 -22.98 -26.13
CA LEU A 5 -6.35 -21.75 -26.85
C LEU A 5 -6.85 -22.06 -28.27
N ARG A 6 -7.92 -21.39 -28.70
CA ARG A 6 -8.47 -21.50 -30.05
C ARG A 6 -7.78 -20.49 -30.98
N HIS A 7 -7.03 -20.99 -31.95
CA HIS A 7 -6.42 -20.14 -32.96
C HIS A 7 -7.26 -20.14 -34.26
N LYS A 8 -7.22 -19.03 -35.01
CA LYS A 8 -8.01 -18.86 -36.23
C LYS A 8 -7.85 -20.06 -37.19
N ARG A 9 -8.95 -20.72 -37.50
CA ARG A 9 -9.14 -21.92 -38.30
C ARG A 9 -8.95 -23.26 -37.59
N GLU A 10 -9.97 -23.65 -36.80
CA GLU A 10 -10.26 -25.04 -36.37
C GLU A 10 -9.13 -25.87 -35.70
N GLU A 11 -8.08 -25.29 -35.22
CA GLU A 11 -7.11 -25.98 -34.40
C GLU A 11 -7.17 -25.48 -32.94
N VAL A 12 -7.39 -26.41 -32.01
CA VAL A 12 -7.31 -26.18 -30.59
C VAL A 12 -5.94 -26.65 -30.13
N MET A 13 -5.10 -25.74 -29.62
CA MET A 13 -3.82 -26.09 -29.01
C MET A 13 -3.94 -26.09 -27.49
N CYS A 14 -3.58 -27.18 -26.86
CA CYS A 14 -3.59 -27.34 -25.40
C CYS A 14 -2.16 -27.43 -24.87
N ARG A 15 -1.88 -26.70 -23.80
CA ARG A 15 -0.58 -26.71 -23.10
C ARG A 15 -0.77 -27.34 -21.72
N SER A 16 0.02 -28.37 -21.41
CA SER A 16 0.09 -28.95 -20.06
C SER A 16 1.36 -28.50 -19.36
N THR A 17 1.25 -28.00 -18.14
CA THR A 17 2.32 -27.41 -17.34
C THR A 17 2.89 -28.35 -16.28
N ASN A 18 2.81 -29.67 -16.46
CA ASN A 18 3.48 -30.56 -15.53
C ASN A 18 4.92 -30.83 -16.00
N GLN A 19 5.88 -30.35 -15.25
CA GLN A 19 7.33 -30.55 -15.40
C GLN A 19 8.02 -29.91 -16.62
N GLY A 20 7.80 -28.61 -16.89
CA GLY A 20 8.73 -27.85 -17.74
C GLY A 20 8.90 -28.30 -19.20
N ARG A 21 8.06 -29.19 -19.71
CA ARG A 21 8.05 -29.63 -21.11
C ARG A 21 6.70 -29.40 -21.77
N ILE A 22 6.72 -28.59 -22.83
CA ILE A 22 5.55 -28.35 -23.67
C ILE A 22 5.29 -29.59 -24.52
N ARG A 23 4.14 -30.22 -24.37
CA ARG A 23 3.64 -31.26 -25.31
C ARG A 23 2.40 -30.72 -26.01
N PHE A 24 2.45 -30.69 -27.32
CA PHE A 24 1.29 -30.34 -28.14
C PHE A 24 0.47 -31.61 -28.46
N LEU A 25 -0.79 -31.60 -28.12
CA LEU A 25 -1.72 -32.67 -28.50
C LEU A 25 -2.75 -32.10 -29.46
N LYS A 26 -2.92 -32.75 -30.60
CA LYS A 26 -3.98 -32.44 -31.59
C LYS A 26 -5.19 -33.33 -31.30
N LEU A 27 -6.30 -32.75 -30.93
CA LEU A 27 -7.53 -33.51 -30.69
C LEU A 27 -8.61 -33.12 -31.74
N PHE A 28 -9.08 -34.10 -32.47
CA PHE A 28 -10.24 -33.99 -33.35
C PHE A 28 -11.51 -34.44 -32.59
N GLY A 29 -12.47 -33.55 -32.45
CA GLY A 29 -13.90 -33.86 -32.33
C GLY A 29 -14.34 -34.59 -31.04
N LEU A 30 -14.06 -34.11 -29.82
CA LEU A 30 -14.73 -34.58 -28.62
C LEU A 30 -15.09 -33.41 -27.70
N LEU A 31 -16.38 -33.27 -27.40
CA LEU A 31 -16.91 -32.33 -26.43
C LEU A 31 -16.60 -32.90 -25.03
N LEU A 32 -15.56 -32.40 -24.36
CA LEU A 32 -15.27 -32.75 -22.98
C LEU A 32 -16.07 -31.85 -22.03
N LEU A 33 -16.96 -32.47 -21.28
CA LEU A 33 -17.57 -31.85 -20.08
C LEU A 33 -16.47 -31.59 -19.07
N VAL A 34 -16.19 -30.32 -18.83
CA VAL A 34 -15.27 -29.89 -17.77
C VAL A 34 -16.00 -30.05 -16.44
N SER A 35 -15.59 -31.04 -15.64
CA SER A 35 -15.93 -31.10 -14.22
C SER A 35 -15.30 -29.87 -13.54
N SER A 36 -16.04 -29.22 -12.67
CA SER A 36 -15.55 -28.09 -11.86
C SER A 36 -14.51 -28.58 -10.84
N GLU A 37 -13.29 -28.73 -11.30
CA GLU A 37 -12.12 -28.74 -10.42
C GLU A 37 -11.87 -27.30 -9.98
N PRO A 38 -11.34 -27.02 -8.78
CA PRO A 38 -10.96 -25.66 -8.40
C PRO A 38 -9.97 -25.14 -9.45
N SER A 39 -10.36 -24.11 -10.17
CA SER A 39 -9.50 -23.45 -11.13
C SER A 39 -8.34 -22.85 -10.35
N PHE A 40 -7.14 -23.43 -10.46
CA PHE A 40 -5.93 -22.69 -10.17
C PHE A 40 -5.88 -21.56 -11.19
N THR A 41 -6.21 -20.37 -10.74
CA THR A 41 -6.09 -19.16 -11.51
C THR A 41 -4.60 -18.89 -11.77
N LEU A 42 -4.28 -18.38 -12.96
CA LEU A 42 -2.93 -18.01 -13.33
C LEU A 42 -2.48 -16.90 -12.34
N ASP A 43 -1.29 -17.02 -11.81
CA ASP A 43 -0.61 -16.05 -10.97
C ASP A 43 0.76 -15.81 -11.65
N THR A 44 0.83 -14.75 -12.45
CA THR A 44 1.95 -14.54 -13.38
C THR A 44 3.19 -14.00 -12.70
N ASP A 45 3.05 -13.23 -11.64
CA ASP A 45 4.16 -12.63 -10.89
C ASP A 45 4.51 -13.42 -9.61
N ASN A 46 3.75 -14.49 -9.32
CA ASN A 46 3.86 -15.36 -8.14
C ASN A 46 3.79 -14.58 -6.83
N ASP A 47 2.94 -13.58 -6.76
CA ASP A 47 2.68 -12.85 -5.53
C ASP A 47 1.56 -13.47 -4.70
N GLY A 48 0.89 -14.47 -5.32
CA GLY A 48 -0.15 -15.28 -4.75
C GLY A 48 -1.55 -14.74 -5.02
N LEU A 49 -1.70 -13.55 -5.62
CA LEU A 49 -2.97 -13.05 -6.13
C LEU A 49 -3.21 -13.59 -7.55
N PRO A 50 -4.38 -14.15 -7.83
CA PRO A 50 -4.67 -14.60 -9.18
C PRO A 50 -4.81 -13.45 -10.18
N ASP A 51 -4.23 -13.58 -11.38
CA ASP A 51 -4.28 -12.58 -12.46
C ASP A 51 -5.70 -12.06 -12.74
N ASP A 52 -6.71 -12.94 -12.75
CA ASP A 52 -8.10 -12.58 -13.00
C ASP A 52 -8.71 -11.76 -11.85
N TRP A 53 -8.31 -12.03 -10.62
CA TRP A 53 -8.70 -11.22 -9.47
C TRP A 53 -8.02 -9.85 -9.51
N GLU A 54 -6.73 -9.78 -9.83
CA GLU A 54 -5.99 -8.54 -9.93
C GLU A 54 -6.55 -7.61 -11.00
N ILE A 55 -6.81 -8.15 -12.20
CA ILE A 55 -7.46 -7.41 -13.30
C ILE A 55 -8.84 -6.89 -12.88
N ALA A 56 -9.65 -7.72 -12.20
CA ALA A 56 -10.98 -7.32 -11.72
C ALA A 56 -10.92 -6.20 -10.66
N ASN A 57 -9.81 -6.11 -9.91
CA ASN A 57 -9.59 -5.12 -8.86
C ASN A 57 -8.64 -3.97 -9.30
N GLY A 58 -8.31 -3.89 -10.60
CA GLY A 58 -7.50 -2.81 -11.17
C GLY A 58 -6.02 -2.88 -10.77
N ARG A 59 -5.52 -4.07 -10.43
CA ARG A 59 -4.12 -4.36 -10.15
C ARG A 59 -3.40 -4.83 -11.40
N ASP A 60 -2.06 -4.81 -11.37
CA ASP A 60 -1.22 -5.29 -12.46
C ASP A 60 -0.80 -6.75 -12.21
N PRO A 61 -1.33 -7.73 -12.99
CA PRO A 61 -1.01 -9.15 -12.80
C PRO A 61 0.44 -9.53 -13.12
N PHE A 62 1.30 -8.55 -13.37
CA PHE A 62 2.74 -8.73 -13.63
C PHE A 62 3.61 -8.02 -12.58
N ALA A 63 3.01 -7.44 -11.55
CA ALA A 63 3.71 -6.67 -10.51
C ALA A 63 3.27 -7.13 -9.11
N ALA A 64 4.08 -7.96 -8.48
CA ALA A 64 3.81 -8.52 -7.15
C ALA A 64 3.33 -7.47 -6.13
N ASP A 65 2.13 -7.65 -5.63
CA ASP A 65 1.38 -6.71 -4.79
C ASP A 65 1.51 -7.01 -3.28
N TYR A 66 2.57 -7.69 -2.85
CA TYR A 66 2.82 -7.90 -1.42
C TYR A 66 2.89 -6.57 -0.69
N LEU A 67 1.87 -6.27 0.06
CA LEU A 67 1.85 -5.08 0.90
C LEU A 67 2.42 -5.42 2.27
N VAL A 68 3.62 -4.94 2.54
CA VAL A 68 4.24 -5.02 3.86
C VAL A 68 4.32 -3.64 4.47
N SER A 69 3.87 -3.51 5.71
CA SER A 69 3.95 -2.27 6.47
C SER A 69 4.61 -2.52 7.82
N ALA A 70 5.73 -1.83 8.06
CA ALA A 70 6.46 -1.89 9.32
C ALA A 70 6.03 -0.75 10.24
N GLY A 71 5.52 -1.08 11.42
CA GLY A 71 5.24 -0.14 12.49
C GLY A 71 6.41 0.03 13.46
N GLY A 72 6.17 0.68 14.59
CA GLY A 72 7.21 0.94 15.58
C GLY A 72 7.82 -0.33 16.20
N GLN A 73 7.03 -1.35 16.45
CA GLN A 73 7.45 -2.61 17.08
C GLN A 73 6.69 -3.84 16.55
N HIS A 74 6.00 -3.72 15.45
CA HIS A 74 5.30 -4.83 14.78
C HIS A 74 5.34 -4.59 13.27
N THR A 75 5.05 -5.62 12.53
CA THR A 75 4.98 -5.60 11.07
C THR A 75 3.69 -6.28 10.65
N CYS A 76 3.06 -5.78 9.62
CA CYS A 76 1.88 -6.39 9.02
C CYS A 76 2.10 -6.58 7.52
N ALA A 77 1.50 -7.60 6.97
CA ALA A 77 1.48 -7.87 5.53
C ALA A 77 0.07 -8.29 5.09
N LEU A 78 -0.22 -8.05 3.84
CA LEU A 78 -1.33 -8.67 3.13
C LEU A 78 -0.78 -9.75 2.21
N ASP A 79 -1.45 -10.90 2.19
CA ASP A 79 -1.27 -11.98 1.24
C ASP A 79 -2.67 -12.50 0.81
N ASP A 80 -2.72 -13.55 0.02
CA ASP A 80 -3.98 -14.15 -0.45
C ASP A 80 -4.90 -14.68 0.63
N ASN A 81 -4.35 -14.96 1.80
CA ASN A 81 -5.12 -15.42 2.95
C ASN A 81 -5.63 -14.23 3.79
N GLY A 82 -5.29 -13.01 3.40
CA GLY A 82 -5.66 -11.76 4.06
C GLY A 82 -4.52 -11.11 4.83
N ALA A 83 -4.82 -10.45 5.94
CA ALA A 83 -3.84 -9.73 6.73
C ALA A 83 -3.19 -10.63 7.79
N ILE A 84 -1.87 -10.54 7.93
CA ILE A 84 -1.11 -11.14 9.01
C ILE A 84 -0.22 -10.09 9.67
N CYS A 85 -0.17 -10.09 11.02
CA CYS A 85 0.70 -9.18 11.78
C CYS A 85 1.55 -9.96 12.78
N TRP A 86 2.81 -9.56 12.97
CA TRP A 86 3.75 -10.18 13.91
C TRP A 86 4.59 -9.13 14.62
N GLY A 87 5.31 -9.55 15.68
CA GLY A 87 6.12 -8.68 16.52
C GLY A 87 5.49 -8.44 17.89
N ASN A 88 5.65 -7.26 18.43
CA ASN A 88 5.11 -6.91 19.76
C ASN A 88 3.58 -6.82 19.73
N SER A 89 2.91 -7.61 20.57
CA SER A 89 1.44 -7.72 20.63
C SER A 89 0.78 -6.84 21.70
N ILE A 90 1.53 -5.98 22.39
CA ILE A 90 0.96 -5.05 23.37
C ILE A 90 -0.12 -4.20 22.71
N ASN A 91 -1.21 -3.94 23.43
CA ASN A 91 -2.41 -3.26 22.93
C ASN A 91 -3.13 -3.97 21.76
N ASN A 92 -2.91 -5.27 21.60
CA ASN A 92 -3.51 -6.07 20.52
C ASN A 92 -3.17 -5.60 19.09
N ARG A 93 -2.03 -4.91 18.89
CA ARG A 93 -1.66 -4.35 17.58
C ARG A 93 -1.40 -5.42 16.50
N THR A 94 -1.14 -6.67 16.91
CA THR A 94 -0.97 -7.84 16.02
C THR A 94 -2.19 -8.75 15.96
N ALA A 95 -3.25 -8.44 16.70
CA ALA A 95 -4.50 -9.22 16.70
C ALA A 95 -5.40 -8.74 15.56
N VAL A 96 -5.16 -9.26 14.36
CA VAL A 96 -5.92 -8.86 13.16
C VAL A 96 -7.40 -9.21 13.36
N PRO A 97 -8.33 -8.22 13.21
CA PRO A 97 -9.77 -8.48 13.25
C PRO A 97 -10.22 -9.22 11.97
N ALA A 98 -11.49 -9.65 11.93
CA ALA A 98 -12.07 -10.14 10.70
C ALA A 98 -12.13 -9.01 9.67
N LEU A 99 -11.51 -9.19 8.50
CA LEU A 99 -11.49 -8.26 7.38
C LEU A 99 -12.20 -8.89 6.18
N ILE A 100 -12.78 -8.08 5.32
CA ILE A 100 -13.50 -8.51 4.11
C ILE A 100 -12.73 -8.01 2.88
N ASN A 101 -12.02 -8.90 2.19
CA ASN A 101 -11.22 -8.56 1.00
C ASN A 101 -10.31 -7.33 1.25
N PRO A 102 -9.35 -7.39 2.16
CA PRO A 102 -8.51 -6.24 2.47
C PRO A 102 -7.60 -5.90 1.29
N SER A 103 -7.59 -4.60 0.92
CA SER A 103 -6.84 -4.07 -0.22
C SER A 103 -5.64 -3.20 0.18
N ALA A 104 -5.55 -2.78 1.44
CA ALA A 104 -4.41 -2.04 1.95
C ALA A 104 -4.23 -2.29 3.45
N ILE A 105 -2.98 -2.23 3.91
CA ILE A 105 -2.63 -2.31 5.33
C ILE A 105 -1.55 -1.29 5.66
N THR A 106 -1.65 -0.67 6.84
CA THR A 106 -0.67 0.31 7.33
C THR A 106 -0.45 0.13 8.81
N ALA A 107 0.81 0.08 9.24
CA ALA A 107 1.20 -0.06 10.62
C ALA A 107 1.81 1.25 11.14
N GLY A 108 1.18 1.83 12.15
CA GLY A 108 1.70 2.97 12.88
C GLY A 108 2.65 2.56 14.02
N ALA A 109 2.98 3.46 14.94
CA ALA A 109 3.87 3.09 16.04
C ALA A 109 3.24 2.00 16.93
N ASN A 110 1.95 2.11 17.25
CA ASN A 110 1.28 1.23 18.21
C ASN A 110 -0.12 0.77 17.77
N HIS A 111 -0.51 1.03 16.53
CA HIS A 111 -1.81 0.64 15.97
C HIS A 111 -1.63 0.20 14.51
N THR A 112 -2.63 -0.42 13.98
CA THR A 112 -2.67 -0.89 12.59
C THR A 112 -4.02 -0.53 11.98
N CYS A 113 -4.04 -0.19 10.71
CA CYS A 113 -5.29 0.02 9.97
C CYS A 113 -5.24 -0.77 8.66
N ALA A 114 -6.38 -1.27 8.24
CA ALA A 114 -6.59 -1.88 6.93
C ALA A 114 -7.75 -1.18 6.21
N LEU A 115 -7.69 -1.17 4.90
CA LEU A 115 -8.79 -0.83 4.02
C LEU A 115 -9.35 -2.13 3.46
N ASP A 116 -10.64 -2.36 3.64
CA ASP A 116 -11.35 -3.53 3.13
C ASP A 116 -12.70 -3.13 2.49
N ASP A 117 -13.49 -4.08 2.03
CA ASP A 117 -14.79 -3.80 1.39
C ASP A 117 -15.80 -3.09 2.31
N SER A 118 -15.61 -3.16 3.63
CA SER A 118 -16.45 -2.45 4.61
C SER A 118 -15.98 -1.01 4.88
N GLY A 119 -14.80 -0.63 4.40
CA GLY A 119 -14.15 0.65 4.63
C GLY A 119 -12.84 0.53 5.42
N VAL A 120 -12.54 1.47 6.30
CA VAL A 120 -11.32 1.45 7.12
C VAL A 120 -11.59 0.75 8.45
N VAL A 121 -10.77 -0.24 8.78
CA VAL A 121 -10.77 -0.96 10.05
C VAL A 121 -9.43 -0.74 10.75
N CYS A 122 -9.45 -0.21 11.98
CA CYS A 122 -8.24 0.04 12.75
C CYS A 122 -8.25 -0.71 14.08
N TRP A 123 -7.08 -1.18 14.53
CA TRP A 123 -6.91 -1.89 15.81
C TRP A 123 -5.59 -1.55 16.48
N GLY A 124 -5.42 -1.95 17.71
CA GLY A 124 -4.25 -1.64 18.50
C GLY A 124 -4.52 -0.55 19.54
N ARG A 125 -3.49 0.26 19.85
CA ARG A 125 -3.60 1.36 20.80
C ARG A 125 -4.60 2.42 20.33
N ASN A 126 -5.40 2.96 21.28
CA ASN A 126 -6.42 3.98 20.99
C ASN A 126 -6.50 5.10 22.05
N GLU A 127 -5.43 5.35 22.77
CA GLU A 127 -5.44 6.37 23.84
C GLU A 127 -5.56 7.81 23.29
N ALA A 128 -5.10 8.03 22.06
CA ALA A 128 -5.26 9.31 21.36
C ALA A 128 -6.44 9.33 20.37
N GLY A 129 -7.22 8.23 20.29
CA GLY A 129 -8.28 8.11 19.30
C GLY A 129 -7.82 7.64 17.91
N GLN A 130 -6.58 7.17 17.77
CA GLN A 130 -5.97 6.79 16.48
C GLN A 130 -6.65 5.61 15.79
N THR A 131 -7.39 4.76 16.52
CA THR A 131 -8.20 3.68 15.94
C THR A 131 -9.70 3.98 15.92
N SER A 132 -10.12 5.18 16.37
CA SER A 132 -11.51 5.62 16.32
C SER A 132 -11.86 6.20 14.96
N VAL A 133 -12.07 5.33 13.97
CA VAL A 133 -12.31 5.71 12.57
C VAL A 133 -13.54 6.61 12.46
N PRO A 134 -13.45 7.82 11.89
CA PRO A 134 -14.60 8.67 11.63
C PRO A 134 -15.44 8.13 10.47
N VAL A 135 -16.58 8.77 10.20
CA VAL A 135 -17.35 8.46 8.99
C VAL A 135 -16.54 8.90 7.77
N LEU A 136 -16.26 7.97 6.89
CA LEU A 136 -15.53 8.19 5.63
C LEU A 136 -16.45 7.89 4.44
N ASN A 137 -16.24 8.61 3.33
CA ASN A 137 -17.00 8.42 2.10
C ASN A 137 -16.13 7.74 1.04
N LYS A 138 -16.28 6.42 0.90
CA LYS A 138 -15.48 5.56 -0.02
C LYS A 138 -13.97 5.84 0.10
N PRO A 139 -13.35 5.50 1.22
CA PRO A 139 -11.92 5.68 1.40
C PRO A 139 -11.13 4.87 0.36
N SER A 140 -10.09 5.49 -0.20
CA SER A 140 -9.26 4.89 -1.24
C SER A 140 -7.80 4.70 -0.82
N ARG A 141 -7.35 5.41 0.23
CA ARG A 141 -6.00 5.32 0.78
C ARG A 141 -6.03 5.51 2.28
N ILE A 142 -5.12 4.83 2.96
CA ILE A 142 -4.92 4.95 4.41
C ILE A 142 -3.43 5.04 4.75
N THR A 143 -3.11 5.71 5.84
CA THR A 143 -1.76 5.77 6.39
C THR A 143 -1.82 5.95 7.91
N ALA A 144 -0.99 5.20 8.64
CA ALA A 144 -0.87 5.25 10.09
C ALA A 144 0.48 5.86 10.49
N GLY A 145 0.44 6.89 11.31
CA GLY A 145 1.60 7.56 11.88
C GLY A 145 1.97 7.06 13.28
N GLY A 146 2.57 7.93 14.08
CA GLY A 146 2.89 7.64 15.48
C GLY A 146 1.64 7.28 16.28
N ASP A 147 0.82 8.27 16.53
CA ASP A 147 -0.45 8.14 17.24
C ASP A 147 -1.61 8.86 16.48
N HIS A 148 -1.50 9.00 15.15
CA HIS A 148 -2.56 9.52 14.29
C HIS A 148 -2.72 8.65 13.03
N THR A 149 -3.84 8.80 12.37
CA THR A 149 -4.18 8.07 11.16
C THR A 149 -4.79 9.04 10.16
N CYS A 150 -4.52 8.86 8.87
CA CYS A 150 -5.15 9.64 7.82
C CYS A 150 -5.66 8.71 6.70
N ALA A 151 -6.69 9.17 6.01
CA ALA A 151 -7.24 8.55 4.83
C ALA A 151 -7.48 9.59 3.72
N ILE A 152 -7.51 9.14 2.48
CA ILE A 152 -8.10 9.89 1.37
C ILE A 152 -9.43 9.22 1.04
N ASP A 153 -10.50 10.01 1.00
CA ASP A 153 -11.82 9.59 0.57
C ASP A 153 -12.36 10.53 -0.55
N GLU A 154 -13.61 10.33 -1.00
CA GLU A 154 -14.21 11.20 -2.04
C GLU A 154 -14.34 12.68 -1.62
N THR A 155 -14.24 13.01 -0.33
CA THR A 155 -14.30 14.39 0.17
C THR A 155 -12.93 15.04 0.31
N GLY A 156 -11.85 14.26 0.19
CA GLY A 156 -10.46 14.69 0.33
C GLY A 156 -9.71 13.94 1.43
N VAL A 157 -8.80 14.62 2.12
CA VAL A 157 -8.05 14.04 3.25
C VAL A 157 -8.84 14.16 4.54
N VAL A 158 -8.91 13.07 5.30
CA VAL A 158 -9.48 13.03 6.67
C VAL A 158 -8.42 12.43 7.60
N CYS A 159 -8.09 13.12 8.68
CA CYS A 159 -7.13 12.66 9.68
C CYS A 159 -7.76 12.62 11.07
N TRP A 160 -7.35 11.66 11.90
CA TRP A 160 -7.84 11.47 13.27
C TRP A 160 -6.74 10.94 14.19
N GLY A 161 -6.97 10.96 15.49
CA GLY A 161 -6.00 10.58 16.51
C GLY A 161 -5.32 11.79 17.14
N ASP A 162 -4.04 11.67 17.46
CA ASP A 162 -3.28 12.75 18.09
C ASP A 162 -3.19 14.00 17.21
N ASN A 163 -3.26 15.17 17.84
CA ASN A 163 -3.16 16.47 17.20
C ASN A 163 -2.37 17.49 18.04
N ARG A 164 -1.50 17.01 18.92
CA ARG A 164 -0.72 17.92 19.82
C ARG A 164 0.27 18.80 19.08
N ASN A 165 0.74 18.36 17.91
CA ASN A 165 1.64 19.12 17.06
C ASN A 165 0.95 19.59 15.74
N GLY A 166 -0.35 19.38 15.60
CA GLY A 166 -1.10 19.72 14.39
C GLY A 166 -1.14 18.62 13.33
N GLU A 167 -0.87 17.35 13.69
CA GLU A 167 -0.78 16.20 12.78
C GLU A 167 -2.08 15.96 12.00
N THR A 168 -3.22 16.25 12.64
CA THR A 168 -4.56 16.10 12.04
C THR A 168 -5.18 17.43 11.61
N THR A 169 -4.46 18.55 11.72
CA THR A 169 -4.90 19.87 11.24
C THR A 169 -4.55 20.03 9.76
N ILE A 170 -5.44 19.55 8.90
CA ILE A 170 -5.22 19.44 7.46
C ILE A 170 -5.20 20.84 6.83
N PRO A 171 -4.14 21.22 6.08
CA PRO A 171 -4.13 22.45 5.29
C PRO A 171 -5.05 22.35 4.07
N THR A 172 -5.26 23.46 3.36
CA THR A 172 -5.98 23.44 2.08
C THR A 172 -5.19 22.62 1.06
N LEU A 173 -5.79 21.56 0.55
CA LEU A 173 -5.25 20.69 -0.48
C LEU A 173 -6.09 20.76 -1.76
N LYS A 174 -5.46 20.50 -2.91
CA LYS A 174 -6.11 20.47 -4.23
C LYS A 174 -5.99 19.08 -4.84
N ASN A 175 -7.10 18.32 -4.86
CA ASN A 175 -7.11 16.96 -5.42
C ASN A 175 -5.96 16.08 -4.90
N PRO A 176 -5.86 15.84 -3.58
CA PRO A 176 -4.79 15.02 -3.02
C PRO A 176 -4.90 13.57 -3.53
N TYR A 177 -3.77 13.01 -3.98
CA TYR A 177 -3.73 11.64 -4.51
C TYR A 177 -2.73 10.74 -3.80
N GLN A 178 -1.85 11.27 -2.96
CA GLN A 178 -0.99 10.51 -2.06
C GLN A 178 -1.01 11.13 -0.67
N ILE A 179 -0.99 10.28 0.36
CA ILE A 179 -0.85 10.69 1.76
C ILE A 179 0.08 9.73 2.50
N GLN A 180 0.92 10.28 3.39
CA GLN A 180 1.83 9.52 4.23
C GLN A 180 1.93 10.18 5.61
N ALA A 181 1.77 9.38 6.66
CA ALA A 181 1.93 9.79 8.05
C ALA A 181 3.26 9.30 8.61
N GLY A 182 3.99 10.17 9.27
CA GLY A 182 5.23 9.86 9.97
C GLY A 182 5.06 9.73 11.49
N GLY A 183 6.10 10.03 12.26
CA GLY A 183 5.98 10.06 13.73
C GLY A 183 4.89 11.02 14.17
N ASP A 184 5.12 12.30 13.97
CA ASP A 184 4.25 13.38 14.42
C ASP A 184 4.03 14.44 13.31
N HIS A 185 4.14 14.05 12.02
CA HIS A 185 3.85 14.89 10.88
C HIS A 185 3.25 14.08 9.74
N THR A 186 2.59 14.75 8.84
CA THR A 186 1.89 14.16 7.69
C THR A 186 2.28 14.91 6.43
N CYS A 187 2.42 14.21 5.32
CA CYS A 187 2.60 14.81 4.00
C CYS A 187 1.60 14.24 3.00
N ALA A 188 1.14 15.08 2.10
CA ALA A 188 0.34 14.69 0.93
C ALA A 188 1.01 15.19 -0.35
N ILE A 189 0.69 14.55 -1.46
CA ILE A 189 0.91 15.12 -2.79
C ILE A 189 -0.45 15.44 -3.38
N ASP A 190 -0.57 16.67 -3.85
CA ASP A 190 -1.74 17.21 -4.53
C ASP A 190 -1.36 17.88 -5.86
N ASP A 191 -2.31 18.52 -6.55
CA ASP A 191 -2.05 19.24 -7.81
C ASP A 191 -1.01 20.38 -7.70
N SER A 192 -0.72 20.85 -6.49
CA SER A 192 0.28 21.90 -6.23
C SER A 192 1.68 21.36 -5.87
N GLY A 193 1.81 20.03 -5.66
CA GLY A 193 3.03 19.36 -5.25
C GLY A 193 2.94 18.74 -3.86
N VAL A 194 4.07 18.67 -3.15
CA VAL A 194 4.12 18.12 -1.79
C VAL A 194 3.71 19.17 -0.78
N VAL A 195 2.78 18.83 0.11
CA VAL A 195 2.33 19.65 1.24
C VAL A 195 2.50 18.84 2.51
N CYS A 196 3.21 19.39 3.52
CA CYS A 196 3.43 18.71 4.80
C CYS A 196 2.93 19.57 5.96
N TRP A 197 2.46 18.93 7.04
CA TRP A 197 1.95 19.57 8.25
C TRP A 197 2.22 18.73 9.49
N GLY A 198 1.97 19.26 10.68
CA GLY A 198 2.28 18.65 11.96
C GLY A 198 3.60 19.12 12.51
N ASP A 199 4.30 18.26 13.27
CA ASP A 199 5.58 18.63 13.90
C ASP A 199 6.62 19.08 12.85
N ASN A 200 7.26 20.22 13.16
CA ASN A 200 8.28 20.81 12.31
C ASN A 200 9.55 21.21 13.07
N LYS A 201 9.78 20.60 14.23
CA LYS A 201 10.92 20.92 15.10
C LYS A 201 12.27 20.75 14.42
N TYR A 202 12.37 19.85 13.47
CA TYR A 202 13.59 19.56 12.71
C TYR A 202 13.50 20.03 11.26
N GLY A 203 12.43 20.73 10.87
CA GLY A 203 12.18 21.13 9.50
C GLY A 203 11.55 20.01 8.65
N GLN A 204 11.00 18.93 9.25
CA GLN A 204 10.42 17.81 8.56
C GLN A 204 9.15 18.14 7.77
N ALA A 205 8.41 19.17 8.17
CA ALA A 205 7.27 19.69 7.43
C ALA A 205 7.63 20.90 6.54
N THR A 206 8.89 21.35 6.53
CA THR A 206 9.34 22.44 5.65
C THR A 206 9.78 21.87 4.31
N VAL A 207 8.86 21.78 3.37
CA VAL A 207 9.10 21.21 2.03
C VAL A 207 10.09 22.07 1.25
N PRO A 208 11.21 21.51 0.73
CA PRO A 208 12.12 22.24 -0.14
C PRO A 208 11.48 22.44 -1.54
N SER A 209 12.13 23.23 -2.40
CA SER A 209 11.73 23.28 -3.81
C SER A 209 11.90 21.92 -4.45
N LEU A 210 10.82 21.36 -5.00
CA LEU A 210 10.76 20.10 -5.71
C LEU A 210 10.31 20.32 -7.14
N LEU A 211 10.81 19.51 -8.06
CA LEU A 211 10.45 19.57 -9.47
C LEU A 211 9.61 18.34 -9.87
N ASN A 212 8.30 18.55 -10.08
CA ASN A 212 7.35 17.49 -10.42
C ASN A 212 7.45 16.27 -9.47
N PRO A 213 7.19 16.41 -8.16
CA PRO A 213 7.31 15.31 -7.22
C PRO A 213 6.29 14.21 -7.54
N THR A 214 6.76 12.97 -7.55
CA THR A 214 5.95 11.78 -7.89
C THR A 214 5.69 10.87 -6.70
N GLN A 215 6.52 10.95 -5.65
CA GLN A 215 6.37 10.16 -4.44
C GLN A 215 6.85 10.96 -3.22
N VAL A 216 6.13 10.83 -2.11
CA VAL A 216 6.61 11.24 -0.77
C VAL A 216 6.61 10.03 0.16
N SER A 217 7.63 9.95 1.00
CA SER A 217 7.73 8.98 2.08
C SER A 217 8.16 9.67 3.37
N VAL A 218 7.43 9.38 4.44
CA VAL A 218 7.54 10.10 5.70
C VAL A 218 8.03 9.15 6.78
N GLY A 219 9.21 9.44 7.33
CA GLY A 219 9.76 8.72 8.46
C GLY A 219 9.31 9.32 9.80
N ARG A 220 10.01 8.97 10.88
CA ARG A 220 9.65 9.45 12.19
C ARG A 220 9.81 10.97 12.33
N ASP A 221 10.94 11.53 11.88
CA ASP A 221 11.34 12.94 12.05
C ASP A 221 12.03 13.51 10.80
N HIS A 222 11.87 12.87 9.65
CA HIS A 222 12.38 13.31 8.35
C HIS A 222 11.43 12.89 7.24
N THR A 223 11.55 13.50 6.09
CA THR A 223 10.74 13.25 4.91
C THR A 223 11.63 13.09 3.70
N CYS A 224 11.29 12.21 2.80
CA CYS A 224 11.94 12.07 1.49
C CYS A 224 10.90 12.13 0.38
N ALA A 225 11.28 12.64 -0.77
CA ALA A 225 10.46 12.64 -1.99
C ALA A 225 11.29 12.17 -3.18
N ILE A 226 10.62 11.69 -4.20
CA ILE A 226 11.16 11.51 -5.54
C ILE A 226 10.60 12.63 -6.42
N ASP A 227 11.49 13.33 -7.11
CA ASP A 227 11.18 14.34 -8.11
C ASP A 227 12.01 14.13 -9.38
N ASP A 228 11.89 15.01 -10.38
CA ASP A 228 12.65 14.90 -11.64
C ASP A 228 14.19 14.95 -11.45
N THR A 229 14.68 15.42 -10.31
CA THR A 229 16.11 15.47 -9.97
C THR A 229 16.58 14.19 -9.25
N GLY A 230 15.67 13.34 -8.80
CA GLY A 230 15.92 12.11 -8.06
C GLY A 230 15.34 12.14 -6.65
N ALA A 231 16.05 11.54 -5.68
CA ALA A 231 15.61 11.54 -4.29
C ALA A 231 16.03 12.83 -3.57
N VAL A 232 15.11 13.44 -2.83
CA VAL A 232 15.35 14.64 -2.01
C VAL A 232 14.85 14.35 -0.58
N CYS A 233 15.70 14.52 0.45
CA CYS A 233 15.29 14.29 1.84
C CYS A 233 15.54 15.53 2.70
N TRP A 234 14.61 15.81 3.64
CA TRP A 234 14.68 16.94 4.55
C TRP A 234 14.20 16.57 5.96
N GLY A 235 14.28 17.50 6.90
CA GLY A 235 13.98 17.27 8.32
C GLY A 235 15.22 16.89 9.13
N SER A 236 15.08 16.01 10.11
CA SER A 236 16.16 15.56 10.98
C SER A 236 17.28 14.86 10.20
N ASN A 237 18.53 15.23 10.49
CA ASN A 237 19.72 14.56 9.93
C ASN A 237 20.45 13.69 10.97
N ARG A 238 19.78 13.30 12.04
CA ARG A 238 20.36 12.35 12.99
C ARG A 238 20.66 11.04 12.27
N SER A 239 21.86 10.53 12.46
CA SER A 239 22.34 9.30 11.79
C SER A 239 22.45 9.40 10.26
N GLY A 240 22.58 10.61 9.71
CA GLY A 240 22.81 10.80 8.26
C GLY A 240 21.61 10.57 7.36
N LYS A 241 20.38 10.61 7.89
CA LYS A 241 19.13 10.29 7.15
C LYS A 241 18.89 11.12 5.87
N ARG A 242 19.50 12.29 5.75
CA ARG A 242 19.43 13.17 4.58
C ARG A 242 20.61 13.05 3.63
N ILE A 243 21.60 12.22 3.98
CA ILE A 243 22.78 12.00 3.14
C ILE A 243 22.45 10.96 2.09
N ILE A 244 22.02 11.42 0.92
CA ILE A 244 21.66 10.58 -0.18
C ILE A 244 22.92 10.24 -0.98
N PRO A 245 23.29 8.95 -1.16
CA PRO A 245 24.40 8.59 -2.03
C PRO A 245 24.08 8.91 -3.49
N ALA A 246 25.07 8.90 -4.37
CA ALA A 246 24.82 9.04 -5.81
C ALA A 246 23.98 7.84 -6.28
N LEU A 247 22.75 8.10 -6.69
CA LEU A 247 21.80 7.11 -7.18
C LEU A 247 21.44 7.42 -8.64
N ILE A 248 21.19 6.39 -9.44
CA ILE A 248 20.79 6.53 -10.85
C ILE A 248 19.44 5.85 -11.03
N GLY A 249 18.46 6.55 -11.61
CA GLY A 249 17.16 5.99 -11.95
C GLY A 249 16.33 5.59 -10.74
N VAL A 250 16.37 6.38 -9.66
CA VAL A 250 15.57 6.12 -8.45
C VAL A 250 14.11 6.36 -8.75
N THR A 251 13.28 5.34 -8.54
CA THR A 251 11.84 5.41 -8.77
C THR A 251 11.03 5.30 -7.50
N ARG A 252 11.63 4.83 -6.39
CA ARG A 252 10.95 4.69 -5.10
C ARG A 252 11.87 5.08 -3.94
N VAL A 253 11.28 5.64 -2.89
CA VAL A 253 11.95 5.93 -1.61
C VAL A 253 11.08 5.44 -0.46
N SER A 254 11.71 4.92 0.59
CA SER A 254 11.08 4.59 1.86
C SER A 254 11.88 5.23 3.00
N ALA A 255 11.23 6.08 3.79
CA ALA A 255 11.78 6.70 4.98
C ALA A 255 11.28 5.94 6.22
N GLY A 256 12.21 5.60 7.17
CA GLY A 256 11.93 4.84 8.38
C GLY A 256 12.27 5.61 9.68
#